data_db898d66359576b614a7aa05170518c4
#
_entry.id   db898d66359576b614a7aa05170518c4
#
_cell.length_a   1.000
_cell.length_b   1.000
_cell.length_c   1.000
_cell.angle_alpha   90.00
_cell.angle_beta   90.00
_cell.angle_gamma   90.00
#
_symmetry.space_group_name_H-M   'P 1'
#
loop_
_entity.id
_entity.type
_entity.pdbx_description
1 polymer ?
#
loop_
_entity_poly.entity_id
_entity_poly.type
_entity_poly.pdbx_seq_one_letter_code
_entity_poly.pdbx_strand_id
1 'polypeptide(L)'
;MAQKPKNKKNGERIIRINLSSILYIALLIFIGWMLFNNSGVPAKKVEWAQVQQMVLDGDVKDIHFVRNEYKGEITMRPDRLSKYSSLFPEGKFPKSSPQMYFLTSSRFDPETEFGALNEQLPQDDRVVIYMENRTNIWGNVFEWVFPLFILFFLYFFMVRSMSRQMGGGNGNGGGMNPFNVGKATGKLTDKDMVNVTFKDVAGLYGAKEEVMEIVDFLKNPEKYTALGGKIPKGALLVGPPGTGKTLLAKAVAGEANVPFFSISGSDFVEMFVGVGASRVRDLFAQAKEKAPCIVFIDEIDAVGRARGKNVGFSSNDERENTLNQLLTEMDGFGTNSGVIVLAATNRADILDKALMRAGRFDRQIHVTLPDLNERKEIFLVHTKKLKLAKDFDIEAIAKHTPGFSGADIANICNEAALTAARKGKKAIDNVDFTDAVDRVVGGIERKKTIMSPDEKKLTAYHEAGHAVAGWLLPGCDPVLKVSIIPRGQALGLTWSLPDEKVMMSKSDMMDEMCCLVGGRVAEEIINDGVPCTGALNDFERLTKMAYAMVTYYGMSEKVGNLSFYNANGGGYDLTKPYSEK
;
A
#
# COMPACT_ATOMS: atom_id res chain seq x y z
N MET A 1 19.66 48.26 -38.46
CA MET A 1 20.18 47.73 -39.74
C MET A 1 20.08 46.23 -39.75
N ALA A 2 19.30 45.74 -40.72
CA ALA A 2 19.29 44.43 -41.37
C ALA A 2 19.15 43.16 -40.53
N GLN A 3 17.90 42.65 -40.48
CA GLN A 3 17.53 41.25 -40.22
C GLN A 3 17.96 40.37 -41.42
N LYS A 4 18.60 39.21 -41.11
CA LYS A 4 18.80 38.15 -42.09
C LYS A 4 17.65 37.14 -42.03
N PRO A 5 17.15 36.60 -43.14
CA PRO A 5 16.00 35.72 -43.17
C PRO A 5 16.34 34.29 -42.78
N LYS A 6 15.47 33.65 -42.00
CA LYS A 6 15.50 32.23 -41.69
C LYS A 6 15.11 31.36 -42.88
N ASN A 7 16.05 30.58 -43.38
CA ASN A 7 15.83 29.57 -44.41
C ASN A 7 15.01 28.39 -43.80
N LYS A 8 13.79 28.19 -44.29
CA LYS A 8 12.98 27.00 -44.07
C LYS A 8 13.53 25.87 -44.96
N LYS A 9 14.22 24.89 -44.38
CA LYS A 9 14.48 23.60 -45.04
C LYS A 9 13.21 22.74 -44.94
N ASN A 10 12.59 22.47 -46.08
CA ASN A 10 11.59 21.43 -46.26
C ASN A 10 12.25 20.07 -45.98
N GLY A 11 11.94 19.44 -44.85
CA GLY A 11 12.35 18.10 -44.55
C GLY A 11 11.42 17.09 -45.22
N GLU A 12 11.90 16.43 -46.27
CA GLU A 12 11.27 15.24 -46.83
C GLU A 12 11.14 14.21 -45.69
N ARG A 13 9.91 13.78 -45.36
CA ARG A 13 9.63 12.70 -44.44
C ARG A 13 9.99 11.38 -45.12
N ILE A 14 11.20 10.89 -44.93
CA ILE A 14 11.56 9.51 -45.27
C ILE A 14 10.80 8.59 -44.31
N ILE A 15 9.76 7.95 -44.80
CA ILE A 15 9.02 6.91 -44.06
C ILE A 15 9.95 5.68 -44.01
N ARG A 16 10.68 5.49 -42.94
CA ARG A 16 11.42 4.26 -42.69
C ARG A 16 10.41 3.17 -42.30
N ILE A 17 10.00 2.36 -43.28
CA ILE A 17 9.19 1.18 -43.01
C ILE A 17 10.09 0.16 -42.32
N ASN A 18 9.82 -0.11 -41.07
CA ASN A 18 10.53 -1.14 -40.31
C ASN A 18 10.21 -2.53 -40.88
N LEU A 19 11.19 -3.40 -40.96
CA LEU A 19 11.05 -4.80 -41.40
C LEU A 19 9.93 -5.53 -40.65
N SER A 20 9.71 -5.21 -39.39
CA SER A 20 8.58 -5.71 -38.59
C SER A 20 7.21 -5.30 -39.13
N SER A 21 7.07 -4.09 -39.67
CA SER A 21 5.81 -3.62 -40.27
C SER A 21 5.50 -4.35 -41.57
N ILE A 22 6.53 -4.69 -42.36
CA ILE A 22 6.38 -5.48 -43.59
C ILE A 22 5.92 -6.90 -43.24
N LEU A 23 6.50 -7.54 -42.22
CA LEU A 23 6.10 -8.86 -41.74
C LEU A 23 4.65 -8.87 -41.20
N TYR A 24 4.22 -7.83 -40.51
CA TYR A 24 2.83 -7.71 -40.04
C TYR A 24 1.84 -7.59 -41.20
N ILE A 25 2.17 -6.79 -42.21
CA ILE A 25 1.34 -6.62 -43.41
C ILE A 25 1.29 -7.95 -44.20
N ALA A 26 2.41 -8.64 -44.33
CA ALA A 26 2.47 -9.94 -44.99
C ALA A 26 1.64 -11.00 -44.24
N LEU A 27 1.66 -11.02 -42.91
CA LEU A 27 0.84 -11.92 -42.08
C LEU A 27 -0.65 -11.60 -42.22
N LEU A 28 -1.05 -10.34 -42.22
CA LEU A 28 -2.44 -9.93 -42.42
C LEU A 28 -2.93 -10.29 -43.83
N ILE A 29 -2.11 -10.12 -44.85
CA ILE A 29 -2.42 -10.52 -46.23
C ILE A 29 -2.55 -12.05 -46.32
N PHE A 30 -1.68 -12.81 -45.66
CA PHE A 30 -1.74 -14.28 -45.63
C PHE A 30 -3.01 -14.78 -44.91
N ILE A 31 -3.36 -14.19 -43.77
CA ILE A 31 -4.60 -14.53 -43.05
C ILE A 31 -5.82 -14.12 -43.88
N GLY A 32 -5.81 -12.96 -44.51
CA GLY A 32 -6.85 -12.52 -45.44
C GLY A 32 -7.00 -13.47 -46.63
N TRP A 33 -5.90 -13.90 -47.25
CA TRP A 33 -5.88 -14.86 -48.33
C TRP A 33 -6.44 -16.22 -47.91
N MET A 34 -6.05 -16.71 -46.71
CA MET A 34 -6.54 -17.96 -46.12
C MET A 34 -8.04 -17.94 -45.85
N LEU A 35 -8.56 -16.82 -45.35
CA LEU A 35 -10.00 -16.63 -45.09
C LEU A 35 -10.82 -16.50 -46.40
N PHE A 36 -10.27 -15.84 -47.43
CA PHE A 36 -10.94 -15.63 -48.71
C PHE A 36 -10.86 -16.83 -49.65
N ASN A 37 -9.85 -17.67 -49.53
CA ASN A 37 -9.66 -18.81 -50.45
C ASN A 37 -10.59 -20.00 -50.11
N ASN A 38 -11.37 -19.95 -49.04
CA ASN A 38 -12.28 -21.00 -48.58
C ASN A 38 -13.75 -20.70 -48.93
N SER A 39 -14.04 -19.84 -49.89
CA SER A 39 -15.40 -19.40 -50.27
C SER A 39 -16.02 -20.22 -51.40
N GLY A 40 -15.83 -21.55 -51.39
CA GLY A 40 -16.59 -22.46 -52.24
C GLY A 40 -17.97 -22.80 -51.63
N VAL A 41 -18.98 -23.10 -52.49
CA VAL A 41 -20.25 -23.63 -52.00
C VAL A 41 -19.95 -24.99 -51.30
N PRO A 42 -20.27 -25.17 -50.03
CA PRO A 42 -19.94 -26.42 -49.31
C PRO A 42 -20.80 -27.57 -49.80
N ALA A 43 -20.25 -28.79 -49.77
CA ALA A 43 -21.00 -30.01 -50.07
C ALA A 43 -22.19 -30.15 -49.12
N LYS A 44 -23.33 -30.56 -49.62
CA LYS A 44 -24.57 -30.67 -48.85
C LYS A 44 -24.65 -32.01 -48.11
N LYS A 45 -24.97 -31.95 -46.83
CA LYS A 45 -25.26 -33.15 -46.05
C LYS A 45 -26.61 -33.73 -46.46
N VAL A 46 -26.63 -35.05 -46.69
CA VAL A 46 -27.84 -35.86 -47.02
C VAL A 46 -27.98 -37.01 -46.04
N GLU A 47 -29.18 -37.52 -45.86
CA GLU A 47 -29.43 -38.67 -45.00
C GLU A 47 -29.26 -39.98 -45.76
N TRP A 48 -28.95 -41.07 -45.05
CA TRP A 48 -28.67 -42.37 -45.65
C TRP A 48 -29.85 -42.88 -46.55
N ALA A 49 -31.10 -42.71 -46.14
CA ALA A 49 -32.28 -43.10 -46.93
C ALA A 49 -32.31 -42.35 -48.27
N GLN A 50 -31.93 -41.10 -48.34
CA GLN A 50 -31.85 -40.34 -49.60
C GLN A 50 -30.70 -40.84 -50.49
N VAL A 51 -29.56 -41.23 -49.87
CA VAL A 51 -28.45 -41.82 -50.61
C VAL A 51 -28.81 -43.11 -51.25
N GLN A 52 -29.54 -43.99 -50.52
CA GLN A 52 -30.08 -45.27 -51.10
C GLN A 52 -30.94 -45.01 -52.32
N GLN A 53 -31.86 -44.05 -52.25
CA GLN A 53 -32.70 -43.69 -53.34
C GLN A 53 -31.98 -43.13 -54.57
N MET A 54 -30.94 -42.23 -54.31
CA MET A 54 -30.08 -41.66 -55.35
C MET A 54 -29.29 -42.76 -56.08
N VAL A 55 -28.83 -43.77 -55.34
CA VAL A 55 -28.12 -44.93 -55.90
C VAL A 55 -29.05 -45.76 -56.74
N LEU A 56 -30.23 -46.08 -56.23
CA LEU A 56 -31.25 -46.89 -56.98
C LEU A 56 -31.79 -46.19 -58.25
N ASP A 57 -31.85 -44.84 -58.23
CA ASP A 57 -32.21 -44.02 -59.37
C ASP A 57 -31.09 -43.92 -60.43
N GLY A 58 -29.88 -44.43 -60.13
CA GLY A 58 -28.73 -44.39 -61.03
C GLY A 58 -28.11 -43.02 -61.17
N ASP A 59 -28.36 -42.06 -60.22
CA ASP A 59 -27.94 -40.66 -60.29
C ASP A 59 -26.52 -40.45 -59.72
N VAL A 60 -25.99 -41.45 -58.97
CA VAL A 60 -24.66 -41.39 -58.35
C VAL A 60 -23.62 -41.95 -59.31
N LYS A 61 -22.47 -41.26 -59.44
CA LYS A 61 -21.35 -41.70 -60.25
C LYS A 61 -20.36 -42.54 -59.42
N ASP A 62 -19.84 -42.02 -58.31
CA ASP A 62 -18.89 -42.66 -57.39
C ASP A 62 -19.09 -42.17 -55.96
N ILE A 63 -18.60 -42.99 -55.00
CA ILE A 63 -18.64 -42.65 -53.57
C ILE A 63 -17.27 -42.89 -52.99
N HIS A 64 -16.70 -41.82 -52.41
CA HIS A 64 -15.47 -41.89 -51.64
C HIS A 64 -15.80 -42.00 -50.16
N PHE A 65 -15.50 -43.12 -49.53
CA PHE A 65 -15.76 -43.36 -48.12
C PHE A 65 -14.48 -43.15 -47.30
N VAL A 66 -14.50 -42.11 -46.50
CA VAL A 66 -13.37 -41.76 -45.60
C VAL A 66 -13.57 -42.50 -44.28
N ARG A 67 -12.81 -43.58 -44.05
CA ARG A 67 -13.00 -44.50 -42.92
C ARG A 67 -12.81 -43.83 -41.56
N ASN A 68 -11.78 -43.01 -41.40
CA ASN A 68 -11.45 -42.35 -40.15
C ASN A 68 -12.37 -41.19 -39.77
N GLU A 69 -13.22 -40.74 -40.70
CA GLU A 69 -14.22 -39.69 -40.47
C GLU A 69 -15.67 -40.24 -40.47
N TYR A 70 -15.86 -41.54 -40.77
CA TYR A 70 -17.18 -42.17 -40.96
C TYR A 70 -18.06 -41.40 -41.94
N LYS A 71 -17.45 -40.88 -43.00
CA LYS A 71 -18.07 -39.97 -43.95
C LYS A 71 -18.02 -40.54 -45.37
N GLY A 72 -19.17 -40.62 -46.01
CA GLY A 72 -19.27 -40.95 -47.44
C GLY A 72 -19.45 -39.67 -48.26
N GLU A 73 -18.55 -39.41 -49.17
CA GLU A 73 -18.60 -38.28 -50.10
C GLU A 73 -19.12 -38.74 -51.46
N ILE A 74 -20.21 -38.12 -51.92
CA ILE A 74 -20.97 -38.54 -53.10
C ILE A 74 -20.62 -37.61 -54.25
N THR A 75 -20.22 -38.21 -55.38
CA THR A 75 -20.11 -37.55 -56.68
C THR A 75 -21.30 -37.92 -57.54
N MET A 76 -22.08 -36.94 -57.93
CA MET A 76 -23.25 -37.14 -58.77
C MET A 76 -22.85 -37.17 -60.26
N ARG A 77 -23.69 -37.87 -61.11
CA ARG A 77 -23.53 -37.77 -62.56
C ARG A 77 -23.91 -36.39 -63.07
N PRO A 78 -23.08 -35.74 -63.90
CA PRO A 78 -23.29 -34.33 -64.27
C PRO A 78 -24.64 -34.07 -64.96
N ASP A 79 -25.15 -35.01 -65.73
CA ASP A 79 -26.42 -34.95 -66.43
C ASP A 79 -27.63 -35.04 -65.51
N ARG A 80 -27.47 -35.61 -64.30
CA ARG A 80 -28.53 -35.82 -63.32
C ARG A 80 -28.51 -34.79 -62.15
N LEU A 81 -27.47 -34.00 -62.05
CA LEU A 81 -27.28 -33.09 -60.97
C LEU A 81 -28.37 -32.01 -60.84
N SER A 82 -28.96 -31.59 -61.96
CA SER A 82 -30.07 -30.63 -62.03
C SER A 82 -31.34 -31.06 -61.28
N LYS A 83 -31.59 -32.38 -61.14
CA LYS A 83 -32.67 -32.94 -60.36
C LYS A 83 -32.67 -32.57 -58.89
N TYR A 84 -31.49 -32.29 -58.36
CA TYR A 84 -31.22 -31.99 -56.93
C TYR A 84 -30.96 -30.51 -56.63
N SER A 85 -31.31 -29.63 -57.58
CA SER A 85 -31.09 -28.16 -57.40
C SER A 85 -31.79 -27.58 -56.17
N SER A 86 -32.92 -28.14 -55.75
CA SER A 86 -33.66 -27.71 -54.55
C SER A 86 -32.92 -27.95 -53.22
N LEU A 87 -31.91 -28.84 -53.22
CA LEU A 87 -31.13 -29.15 -52.05
C LEU A 87 -29.99 -28.14 -51.81
N PHE A 88 -29.69 -27.31 -52.79
CA PHE A 88 -28.59 -26.34 -52.71
C PHE A 88 -29.09 -24.91 -52.62
N PRO A 89 -28.42 -24.03 -51.80
CA PRO A 89 -28.79 -22.63 -51.73
C PRO A 89 -28.68 -21.95 -53.11
N GLU A 90 -29.70 -21.19 -53.49
CA GLU A 90 -29.77 -20.49 -54.78
C GLU A 90 -29.59 -21.42 -56.01
N GLY A 91 -29.75 -22.75 -55.87
CA GLY A 91 -29.58 -23.69 -57.00
C GLY A 91 -28.13 -23.79 -57.53
N LYS A 92 -27.13 -23.28 -56.79
CA LYS A 92 -25.72 -23.31 -57.20
C LYS A 92 -25.02 -24.55 -56.64
N PHE A 93 -24.44 -25.35 -57.50
CA PHE A 93 -23.69 -26.56 -57.13
C PHE A 93 -22.21 -26.26 -56.81
N PRO A 94 -21.56 -27.06 -55.94
CA PRO A 94 -20.13 -27.04 -55.82
C PRO A 94 -19.45 -27.28 -57.17
N LYS A 95 -18.46 -26.45 -57.52
CA LYS A 95 -17.73 -26.59 -58.80
C LYS A 95 -16.80 -27.80 -58.83
N SER A 96 -16.49 -28.38 -57.67
CA SER A 96 -15.64 -29.55 -57.51
C SER A 96 -16.37 -30.67 -56.77
N SER A 97 -16.01 -31.91 -57.03
CA SER A 97 -16.46 -33.06 -56.23
C SER A 97 -15.84 -33.01 -54.82
N PRO A 98 -16.54 -33.49 -53.80
CA PRO A 98 -17.89 -34.07 -53.78
C PRO A 98 -18.98 -32.99 -53.71
N GLN A 99 -20.15 -33.26 -54.33
CA GLN A 99 -21.30 -32.36 -54.26
C GLN A 99 -22.12 -32.56 -52.97
N MET A 100 -22.23 -33.81 -52.51
CA MET A 100 -22.97 -34.18 -51.31
C MET A 100 -22.15 -35.09 -50.40
N TYR A 101 -22.54 -35.21 -49.14
CA TYR A 101 -21.93 -36.14 -48.21
C TYR A 101 -22.96 -36.67 -47.21
N PHE A 102 -22.72 -37.86 -46.68
CA PHE A 102 -23.46 -38.42 -45.57
C PHE A 102 -22.54 -38.88 -44.45
N LEU A 103 -23.05 -38.93 -43.22
CA LEU A 103 -22.32 -39.40 -42.06
C LEU A 103 -22.92 -40.73 -41.61
N THR A 104 -22.05 -41.64 -41.21
CA THR A 104 -22.42 -42.96 -40.70
C THR A 104 -21.88 -43.19 -39.30
N SER A 105 -22.11 -44.37 -38.76
CA SER A 105 -21.52 -44.82 -37.49
C SER A 105 -20.43 -45.85 -37.73
N SER A 106 -19.67 -46.17 -36.70
CA SER A 106 -18.62 -47.22 -36.74
C SER A 106 -19.16 -48.63 -37.06
N ARG A 107 -20.47 -48.85 -37.04
CA ARG A 107 -21.11 -50.11 -37.38
C ARG A 107 -21.54 -50.21 -38.84
N PHE A 108 -21.40 -49.13 -39.60
CA PHE A 108 -21.79 -49.10 -41.01
C PHE A 108 -20.69 -49.71 -41.85
N ASP A 109 -21.01 -50.76 -42.58
CA ASP A 109 -20.10 -51.38 -43.52
C ASP A 109 -20.46 -50.99 -44.96
N PRO A 110 -19.68 -50.11 -45.61
CA PRO A 110 -19.97 -49.62 -46.95
C PRO A 110 -20.01 -50.72 -48.01
N GLU A 111 -19.16 -51.76 -47.89
CA GLU A 111 -19.09 -52.82 -48.86
C GLU A 111 -20.37 -53.65 -48.87
N THR A 112 -20.91 -54.02 -47.74
CA THR A 112 -22.11 -54.78 -47.57
C THR A 112 -23.38 -53.99 -47.98
N GLU A 113 -23.46 -52.73 -47.47
CA GLU A 113 -24.69 -51.92 -47.72
C GLU A 113 -24.82 -51.50 -49.19
N PHE A 114 -23.76 -51.05 -49.82
CA PHE A 114 -23.79 -50.68 -51.23
C PHE A 114 -23.71 -51.90 -52.15
N GLY A 115 -23.12 -53.02 -51.71
CA GLY A 115 -23.17 -54.29 -52.43
C GLY A 115 -24.60 -54.74 -52.69
N ALA A 116 -25.43 -54.73 -51.63
CA ALA A 116 -26.89 -55.07 -51.74
C ALA A 116 -27.64 -54.11 -52.65
N LEU A 117 -27.29 -52.83 -52.72
CA LEU A 117 -27.88 -51.85 -53.63
C LEU A 117 -27.43 -52.06 -55.09
N ASN A 118 -26.14 -52.33 -55.30
CA ASN A 118 -25.56 -52.57 -56.63
C ASN A 118 -26.11 -53.87 -57.30
N GLU A 119 -26.50 -54.87 -56.51
CA GLU A 119 -27.11 -56.08 -57.05
C GLU A 119 -28.48 -55.82 -57.71
N GLN A 120 -29.18 -54.77 -57.31
CA GLN A 120 -30.48 -54.36 -57.86
C GLN A 120 -30.34 -53.47 -59.09
N LEU A 121 -29.14 -53.06 -59.49
CA LEU A 121 -28.86 -52.11 -60.58
C LEU A 121 -28.30 -52.84 -61.83
N PRO A 122 -28.66 -52.37 -63.07
CA PRO A 122 -27.93 -52.76 -64.28
C PRO A 122 -26.44 -52.56 -64.17
N GLN A 123 -25.69 -53.37 -64.95
CA GLN A 123 -24.22 -53.36 -64.84
C GLN A 123 -23.58 -51.99 -65.14
N ASP A 124 -24.21 -51.19 -66.02
CA ASP A 124 -23.76 -49.86 -66.41
C ASP A 124 -24.10 -48.75 -65.39
N ASP A 125 -24.99 -49.00 -64.44
CA ASP A 125 -25.43 -48.03 -63.41
C ASP A 125 -24.87 -48.31 -62.01
N ARG A 126 -24.04 -49.36 -61.86
CA ARG A 126 -23.44 -49.72 -60.58
C ARG A 126 -22.48 -48.63 -60.09
N VAL A 127 -22.60 -48.30 -58.81
CA VAL A 127 -21.76 -47.24 -58.12
C VAL A 127 -20.45 -47.85 -57.70
N VAL A 128 -19.36 -47.18 -58.03
CA VAL A 128 -18.01 -47.54 -57.57
C VAL A 128 -17.72 -46.87 -56.22
N ILE A 129 -17.21 -47.70 -55.28
CA ILE A 129 -16.91 -47.24 -53.94
C ILE A 129 -15.37 -47.21 -53.77
N TYR A 130 -14.83 -46.07 -53.41
CA TYR A 130 -13.44 -45.91 -53.07
C TYR A 130 -13.31 -45.74 -51.55
N MET A 131 -12.48 -46.55 -50.91
CA MET A 131 -12.19 -46.43 -49.48
C MET A 131 -10.85 -45.80 -49.25
N GLU A 132 -10.82 -44.72 -48.49
CA GLU A 132 -9.60 -44.02 -48.19
C GLU A 132 -9.52 -43.59 -46.70
N ASN A 133 -8.28 -43.46 -46.20
CA ASN A 133 -8.03 -42.80 -44.91
C ASN A 133 -7.39 -41.44 -45.19
N ARG A 134 -8.06 -40.36 -44.78
CA ARG A 134 -7.51 -39.03 -44.93
C ARG A 134 -6.68 -38.68 -43.71
N THR A 135 -5.37 -38.47 -43.87
CA THR A 135 -4.52 -37.85 -42.88
C THR A 135 -4.41 -36.35 -43.19
N ASN A 136 -5.03 -35.51 -42.32
CA ASN A 136 -4.92 -34.06 -42.48
C ASN A 136 -3.55 -33.58 -41.97
N ILE A 137 -2.51 -33.82 -42.79
CA ILE A 137 -1.12 -33.47 -42.47
C ILE A 137 -1.02 -31.98 -42.15
N TRP A 138 -1.73 -31.13 -42.87
CA TRP A 138 -1.71 -29.69 -42.64
C TRP A 138 -2.46 -29.27 -41.34
N GLY A 139 -3.51 -29.97 -40.94
CA GLY A 139 -4.14 -29.74 -39.62
C GLY A 139 -3.19 -30.07 -38.46
N ASN A 140 -2.55 -31.24 -38.54
CA ASN A 140 -1.57 -31.67 -37.53
C ASN A 140 -0.35 -30.76 -37.49
N VAL A 141 0.17 -30.30 -38.61
CA VAL A 141 1.27 -29.32 -38.67
C VAL A 141 0.84 -28.00 -38.04
N PHE A 142 -0.40 -27.57 -38.28
CA PHE A 142 -0.91 -26.32 -37.71
C PHE A 142 -1.12 -26.42 -36.19
N GLU A 143 -1.62 -27.54 -35.68
CA GLU A 143 -1.81 -27.76 -34.24
C GLU A 143 -0.48 -27.78 -33.47
N TRP A 144 0.60 -28.31 -34.04
CA TRP A 144 1.89 -28.42 -33.36
C TRP A 144 2.86 -27.28 -33.67
N VAL A 145 2.88 -26.79 -34.89
CA VAL A 145 3.86 -25.76 -35.34
C VAL A 145 3.38 -24.34 -34.97
N PHE A 146 2.08 -24.09 -34.97
CA PHE A 146 1.53 -22.77 -34.68
C PHE A 146 1.75 -22.31 -33.22
N PRO A 147 1.56 -23.13 -32.18
CA PRO A 147 1.95 -22.78 -30.81
C PRO A 147 3.45 -22.53 -30.64
N LEU A 148 4.29 -23.35 -31.31
CA LEU A 148 5.73 -23.15 -31.29
C LEU A 148 6.14 -21.85 -31.98
N PHE A 149 5.46 -21.48 -33.06
CA PHE A 149 5.68 -20.20 -33.75
C PHE A 149 5.27 -19.00 -32.89
N ILE A 150 4.15 -19.10 -32.16
CA ILE A 150 3.73 -18.08 -31.19
C ILE A 150 4.77 -17.95 -30.08
N LEU A 151 5.24 -19.05 -29.51
CA LEU A 151 6.27 -19.05 -28.47
C LEU A 151 7.59 -18.46 -28.97
N PHE A 152 8.02 -18.82 -30.20
CA PHE A 152 9.18 -18.24 -30.84
C PHE A 152 9.04 -16.74 -31.08
N PHE A 153 7.84 -16.29 -31.51
CA PHE A 153 7.56 -14.88 -31.75
C PHE A 153 7.52 -14.08 -30.44
N LEU A 154 6.93 -14.63 -29.38
CA LEU A 154 6.95 -14.04 -28.04
C LEU A 154 8.38 -13.97 -27.49
N TYR A 155 9.16 -15.04 -27.65
CA TYR A 155 10.58 -15.06 -27.28
C TYR A 155 11.39 -14.02 -28.06
N PHE A 156 11.21 -13.95 -29.37
CA PHE A 156 11.89 -12.98 -30.23
C PHE A 156 11.51 -11.54 -29.90
N PHE A 157 10.22 -11.30 -29.61
CA PHE A 157 9.73 -9.97 -29.19
C PHE A 157 10.27 -9.61 -27.81
N MET A 158 10.33 -10.55 -26.89
CA MET A 158 10.92 -10.39 -25.56
C MET A 158 12.42 -10.06 -25.65
N VAL A 159 13.20 -10.83 -26.44
CA VAL A 159 14.63 -10.58 -26.65
C VAL A 159 14.87 -9.25 -27.37
N ARG A 160 14.04 -8.90 -28.36
CA ARG A 160 14.15 -7.62 -29.09
C ARG A 160 13.73 -6.43 -28.21
N SER A 161 12.75 -6.59 -27.33
CA SER A 161 12.39 -5.60 -26.31
C SER A 161 13.53 -5.39 -25.33
N MET A 162 14.19 -6.48 -24.93
CA MET A 162 15.30 -6.51 -24.00
C MET A 162 16.57 -5.88 -24.62
N SER A 163 16.85 -6.13 -25.92
CA SER A 163 18.05 -5.58 -26.61
C SER A 163 17.91 -4.08 -26.95
N ARG A 164 16.69 -3.55 -27.09
CA ARG A 164 16.46 -2.10 -27.20
C ARG A 164 16.72 -1.33 -25.91
N GLN A 165 16.71 -2.04 -24.78
CA GLN A 165 16.96 -1.49 -23.44
C GLN A 165 18.45 -1.54 -23.06
N MET A 166 19.27 -2.34 -23.75
CA MET A 166 20.71 -2.51 -23.46
C MET A 166 21.66 -1.69 -24.34
N GLY A 167 21.15 -1.03 -25.37
CA GLY A 167 22.00 -0.29 -26.31
C GLY A 167 21.61 1.15 -26.49
N GLY A 168 22.32 2.09 -25.86
CA GLY A 168 22.33 3.48 -26.29
C GLY A 168 21.98 4.50 -25.22
N GLY A 169 22.98 5.24 -24.80
CA GLY A 169 22.96 6.27 -23.81
C GLY A 169 22.06 7.47 -24.10
N ASN A 170 21.83 8.20 -23.03
CA ASN A 170 21.43 9.59 -22.92
C ASN A 170 20.01 9.94 -23.39
N GLY A 171 19.08 10.07 -22.43
CA GLY A 171 17.75 10.66 -22.68
C GLY A 171 16.73 10.28 -21.62
N ASN A 172 16.47 11.19 -20.71
CA ASN A 172 15.43 11.29 -19.70
C ASN A 172 14.09 10.62 -20.10
N GLY A 173 13.74 9.48 -19.50
CA GLY A 173 12.46 8.78 -19.71
C GLY A 173 12.36 7.53 -18.87
N GLY A 174 11.54 7.57 -17.80
CA GLY A 174 11.37 6.51 -16.81
C GLY A 174 10.85 5.19 -17.37
N GLY A 175 11.76 4.28 -17.73
CA GLY A 175 11.47 2.88 -18.04
C GLY A 175 11.93 2.02 -16.88
N MET A 176 11.03 1.23 -16.29
CA MET A 176 11.36 0.24 -15.26
C MET A 176 12.33 -0.80 -15.85
N ASN A 177 13.60 -0.72 -15.48
CA ASN A 177 14.58 -1.77 -15.71
C ASN A 177 14.34 -2.91 -14.69
N PRO A 178 14.03 -4.14 -15.10
CA PRO A 178 13.82 -5.25 -14.16
C PRO A 178 15.06 -5.58 -13.34
N PHE A 179 16.24 -5.13 -13.73
CA PHE A 179 17.49 -5.27 -12.96
C PHE A 179 17.73 -4.14 -11.95
N ASN A 180 16.88 -3.11 -11.90
CA ASN A 180 16.96 -2.04 -10.91
C ASN A 180 16.04 -2.26 -9.69
N VAL A 181 15.34 -3.38 -9.62
CA VAL A 181 14.37 -3.69 -8.55
C VAL A 181 15.03 -3.77 -7.16
N GLY A 182 16.33 -3.98 -7.08
CA GLY A 182 17.08 -4.06 -5.82
C GLY A 182 17.88 -2.81 -5.45
N LYS A 183 17.87 -1.74 -6.25
CA LYS A 183 18.59 -0.52 -5.89
C LYS A 183 17.80 0.30 -4.89
N ALA A 184 18.45 0.70 -3.82
CA ALA A 184 17.86 1.60 -2.84
C ALA A 184 17.57 2.95 -3.51
N THR A 185 16.30 3.34 -3.57
CA THR A 185 15.86 4.71 -3.91
C THR A 185 15.93 5.62 -2.68
N GLY A 186 16.86 5.38 -1.77
CA GLY A 186 17.12 6.28 -0.65
C GLY A 186 17.34 7.69 -1.20
N LYS A 187 16.52 8.64 -0.79
CA LYS A 187 16.74 10.05 -1.17
C LYS A 187 18.05 10.51 -0.54
N LEU A 188 19.12 10.48 -1.34
CA LEU A 188 20.34 11.18 -0.98
C LEU A 188 20.00 12.66 -0.95
N THR A 189 20.05 13.25 0.24
CA THR A 189 20.02 14.70 0.37
C THR A 189 21.49 15.12 0.49
N ASP A 190 22.05 15.68 -0.59
CA ASP A 190 23.41 16.21 -0.59
C ASP A 190 23.59 17.25 0.53
N LYS A 191 24.84 17.48 0.95
CA LYS A 191 25.21 18.45 2.00
C LYS A 191 24.55 19.81 1.83
N ASP A 192 24.42 20.25 0.57
CA ASP A 192 23.83 21.55 0.21
C ASP A 192 22.30 21.61 0.33
N MET A 193 21.63 20.46 0.56
CA MET A 193 20.18 20.37 0.69
C MET A 193 19.66 20.19 2.13
N VAL A 194 20.54 19.91 3.11
CA VAL A 194 20.14 19.83 4.53
C VAL A 194 20.32 21.19 5.18
N ASN A 195 19.44 22.13 4.87
CA ASN A 195 19.46 23.48 5.45
C ASN A 195 18.86 23.55 6.88
N VAL A 196 18.56 22.40 7.51
CA VAL A 196 17.93 22.32 8.83
C VAL A 196 19.02 22.15 9.87
N THR A 197 19.03 23.05 10.88
CA THR A 197 19.96 23.04 12.02
C THR A 197 19.17 22.96 13.32
N PHE A 198 19.86 22.86 14.48
CA PHE A 198 19.18 22.89 15.78
C PHE A 198 18.43 24.20 16.07
N LYS A 199 18.68 25.26 15.32
CA LYS A 199 17.95 26.53 15.41
C LYS A 199 16.54 26.42 14.85
N ASP A 200 16.31 25.45 13.95
CA ASP A 200 15.01 25.19 13.32
C ASP A 200 14.18 24.17 14.12
N VAL A 201 14.77 23.53 15.11
CA VAL A 201 14.12 22.59 16.02
C VAL A 201 13.82 23.33 17.32
N ALA A 202 12.55 23.61 17.59
CA ALA A 202 12.11 24.18 18.84
C ALA A 202 11.99 23.11 19.93
N GLY A 203 12.25 23.42 21.18
CA GLY A 203 12.18 22.49 22.31
C GLY A 203 13.17 21.33 22.21
N LEU A 204 12.77 20.17 22.76
CA LEU A 204 13.52 18.91 22.76
C LEU A 204 14.92 19.04 23.39
N TYR A 205 15.04 19.79 24.50
CA TYR A 205 16.32 20.12 25.09
C TYR A 205 17.14 18.88 25.49
N GLY A 206 16.52 17.90 26.17
CA GLY A 206 17.20 16.67 26.56
C GLY A 206 17.67 15.85 25.36
N ALA A 207 16.78 15.64 24.36
CA ALA A 207 17.15 14.93 23.16
C ALA A 207 18.24 15.65 22.34
N LYS A 208 18.22 17.00 22.29
CA LYS A 208 19.26 17.79 21.64
C LYS A 208 20.60 17.62 22.31
N GLU A 209 20.65 17.62 23.65
CA GLU A 209 21.87 17.40 24.39
C GLU A 209 22.52 16.05 24.08
N GLU A 210 21.70 14.98 24.07
CA GLU A 210 22.17 13.63 23.73
C GLU A 210 22.66 13.52 22.28
N VAL A 211 21.93 14.10 21.30
CA VAL A 211 22.37 14.05 19.91
C VAL A 211 23.51 14.99 19.59
N MET A 212 23.77 16.03 20.42
CA MET A 212 24.93 16.92 20.27
C MET A 212 26.24 16.16 20.43
N GLU A 213 26.29 15.12 21.27
CA GLU A 213 27.46 14.25 21.34
C GLU A 213 27.72 13.55 20.00
N ILE A 214 26.66 13.12 19.29
CA ILE A 214 26.79 12.53 17.96
C ILE A 214 27.37 13.53 16.97
N VAL A 215 26.94 14.80 17.04
CA VAL A 215 27.48 15.88 16.20
C VAL A 215 28.96 16.10 16.50
N ASP A 216 29.36 16.15 17.79
CA ASP A 216 30.76 16.32 18.18
C ASP A 216 31.62 15.13 17.72
N PHE A 217 31.12 13.90 17.79
CA PHE A 217 31.80 12.73 17.23
C PHE A 217 32.04 12.84 15.72
N LEU A 218 31.06 13.32 14.96
CA LEU A 218 31.18 13.47 13.50
C LEU A 218 32.14 14.62 13.13
N LYS A 219 32.18 15.70 13.94
CA LYS A 219 33.06 16.85 13.71
C LYS A 219 34.50 16.58 14.17
N ASN A 220 34.68 15.90 15.31
CA ASN A 220 35.95 15.74 16.01
C ASN A 220 36.23 14.29 16.41
N PRO A 221 36.29 13.32 15.47
CA PRO A 221 36.44 11.91 15.80
C PRO A 221 37.75 11.60 16.55
N GLU A 222 38.83 12.32 16.26
CA GLU A 222 40.13 12.10 16.85
C GLU A 222 40.17 12.34 18.38
N LYS A 223 39.39 13.29 18.87
CA LYS A 223 39.25 13.61 20.30
C LYS A 223 38.85 12.41 21.15
N TYR A 224 37.95 11.57 20.58
CA TYR A 224 37.39 10.41 21.28
C TYR A 224 38.25 9.15 21.09
N THR A 225 38.78 8.96 19.89
CA THR A 225 39.64 7.79 19.58
C THR A 225 41.00 7.86 20.27
N ALA A 226 41.55 9.05 20.48
CA ALA A 226 42.78 9.27 21.22
C ALA A 226 42.72 8.79 22.67
N LEU A 227 41.53 8.82 23.28
CA LEU A 227 41.29 8.35 24.64
C LEU A 227 40.85 6.87 24.70
N GLY A 228 40.82 6.16 23.55
CA GLY A 228 40.35 4.79 23.45
C GLY A 228 38.83 4.64 23.44
N GLY A 229 38.10 5.76 23.34
CA GLY A 229 36.63 5.76 23.21
C GLY A 229 36.17 5.14 21.89
N LYS A 230 35.08 4.38 21.93
CA LYS A 230 34.41 3.82 20.73
C LYS A 230 33.26 4.73 20.34
N ILE A 231 33.24 5.17 19.09
CA ILE A 231 32.14 5.96 18.53
C ILE A 231 30.90 5.08 18.46
N PRO A 232 29.72 5.53 18.95
CA PRO A 232 28.48 4.77 18.81
C PRO A 232 28.14 4.60 17.33
N LYS A 233 27.82 3.35 16.93
CA LYS A 233 27.47 3.06 15.54
C LYS A 233 26.05 3.50 15.18
N GLY A 234 25.16 3.55 16.17
CA GLY A 234 23.79 3.93 15.97
C GLY A 234 23.07 4.44 17.20
N ALA A 235 22.06 5.27 16.99
CA ALA A 235 21.14 5.72 18.01
C ALA A 235 19.70 5.58 17.56
N LEU A 236 18.82 5.20 18.51
CA LEU A 236 17.41 5.00 18.30
C LEU A 236 16.62 6.16 18.90
N LEU A 237 15.90 6.92 18.09
CA LEU A 237 14.98 7.96 18.52
C LEU A 237 13.63 7.33 18.84
N VAL A 238 13.23 7.37 20.10
CA VAL A 238 12.00 6.73 20.61
C VAL A 238 11.04 7.79 21.12
N GLY A 239 9.79 7.76 20.70
CA GLY A 239 8.78 8.68 21.23
C GLY A 239 7.48 8.69 20.44
N PRO A 240 6.45 9.40 20.92
CA PRO A 240 5.16 9.51 20.25
C PRO A 240 5.26 10.08 18.82
N PRO A 241 4.28 9.81 17.95
CA PRO A 241 4.25 10.41 16.62
C PRO A 241 4.14 11.94 16.70
N GLY A 242 4.69 12.64 15.71
CA GLY A 242 4.60 14.09 15.63
C GLY A 242 5.55 14.88 16.54
N THR A 243 6.39 14.22 17.35
CA THR A 243 7.34 14.88 18.26
C THR A 243 8.60 15.44 17.59
N GLY A 244 8.75 15.24 16.25
CA GLY A 244 9.86 15.85 15.50
C GLY A 244 11.09 14.97 15.35
N LYS A 245 11.03 13.64 15.57
CA LYS A 245 12.16 12.70 15.43
C LYS A 245 12.91 12.83 14.11
N THR A 246 12.17 12.83 13.00
CA THR A 246 12.72 12.99 11.64
C THR A 246 13.36 14.37 11.45
N LEU A 247 12.77 15.41 12.03
CA LEU A 247 13.31 16.77 11.98
C LEU A 247 14.63 16.87 12.78
N LEU A 248 14.66 16.27 13.97
CA LEU A 248 15.85 16.20 14.82
C LEU A 248 17.00 15.47 14.11
N ALA A 249 16.73 14.32 13.46
CA ALA A 249 17.73 13.58 12.71
C ALA A 249 18.32 14.41 11.55
N LYS A 250 17.49 15.17 10.83
CA LYS A 250 17.95 16.11 9.80
C LYS A 250 18.80 17.23 10.40
N ALA A 251 18.40 17.77 11.55
CA ALA A 251 19.14 18.84 12.22
C ALA A 251 20.53 18.36 12.69
N VAL A 252 20.66 17.12 13.14
CA VAL A 252 21.96 16.50 13.48
C VAL A 252 22.88 16.49 12.26
N ALA A 253 22.38 16.09 11.10
CA ALA A 253 23.18 16.07 9.87
C ALA A 253 23.57 17.47 9.39
N GLY A 254 22.63 18.43 9.43
CA GLY A 254 22.92 19.82 9.08
C GLY A 254 23.89 20.48 10.03
N GLU A 255 23.77 20.24 11.34
CA GLU A 255 24.70 20.76 12.35
C GLU A 255 26.10 20.14 12.22
N ALA A 256 26.17 18.82 11.92
CA ALA A 256 27.43 18.14 11.66
C ALA A 256 28.02 18.46 10.27
N ASN A 257 27.24 19.06 9.38
CA ASN A 257 27.60 19.33 7.99
C ASN A 257 28.06 18.06 7.23
N VAL A 258 27.29 16.98 7.36
CA VAL A 258 27.54 15.69 6.71
C VAL A 258 26.38 15.28 5.79
N PRO A 259 26.61 14.42 4.77
CA PRO A 259 25.56 13.85 3.94
C PRO A 259 24.52 13.09 4.77
N PHE A 260 23.25 13.19 4.34
CA PHE A 260 22.11 12.57 5.00
C PHE A 260 21.38 11.63 4.05
N PHE A 261 21.36 10.34 4.37
CA PHE A 261 20.60 9.33 3.68
C PHE A 261 19.32 9.07 4.46
N SER A 262 18.15 9.26 3.85
CA SER A 262 16.87 9.01 4.51
C SER A 262 16.09 7.93 3.77
N ILE A 263 15.62 6.94 4.52
CA ILE A 263 14.79 5.84 4.03
C ILE A 263 13.72 5.51 5.07
N SER A 264 12.55 5.05 4.64
CA SER A 264 11.55 4.49 5.54
C SER A 264 11.78 2.99 5.74
N GLY A 265 11.56 2.49 6.95
CA GLY A 265 11.56 1.05 7.22
C GLY A 265 10.60 0.27 6.32
N SER A 266 9.49 0.88 5.93
CA SER A 266 8.53 0.31 4.98
C SER A 266 9.11 0.10 3.58
N ASP A 267 10.10 0.90 3.16
CA ASP A 267 10.75 0.78 1.84
C ASP A 267 11.61 -0.50 1.71
N PHE A 268 11.92 -1.13 2.84
CA PHE A 268 12.63 -2.42 2.87
C PHE A 268 11.68 -3.62 2.82
N VAL A 269 10.38 -3.41 3.05
CA VAL A 269 9.37 -4.49 3.06
C VAL A 269 8.79 -4.62 1.66
N GLU A 270 9.21 -5.65 0.94
CA GLU A 270 8.75 -5.93 -0.43
C GLU A 270 8.17 -7.35 -0.51
N MET A 271 7.35 -7.58 -1.54
CA MET A 271 6.76 -8.91 -1.78
C MET A 271 7.74 -9.90 -2.42
N PHE A 272 8.84 -9.40 -3.00
CA PHE A 272 9.82 -10.24 -3.70
C PHE A 272 10.99 -10.59 -2.79
N VAL A 273 11.30 -11.89 -2.71
CA VAL A 273 12.38 -12.43 -1.87
C VAL A 273 13.74 -11.83 -2.24
N GLY A 274 14.47 -11.36 -1.23
CA GLY A 274 15.83 -10.82 -1.37
C GLY A 274 15.95 -9.36 -1.79
N VAL A 275 14.85 -8.70 -2.18
CA VAL A 275 14.87 -7.29 -2.62
C VAL A 275 15.15 -6.36 -1.44
N GLY A 276 14.52 -6.57 -0.29
CA GLY A 276 14.75 -5.78 0.92
C GLY A 276 16.20 -5.88 1.39
N ALA A 277 16.74 -7.08 1.47
CA ALA A 277 18.15 -7.30 1.82
C ALA A 277 19.12 -6.67 0.82
N SER A 278 18.79 -6.66 -0.48
CA SER A 278 19.59 -6.00 -1.51
C SER A 278 19.60 -4.48 -1.33
N ARG A 279 18.44 -3.87 -1.02
CA ARG A 279 18.35 -2.43 -0.73
C ARG A 279 19.16 -2.03 0.49
N VAL A 280 19.15 -2.85 1.53
CA VAL A 280 19.98 -2.60 2.72
C VAL A 280 21.45 -2.57 2.32
N ARG A 281 21.97 -3.59 1.61
CA ARG A 281 23.35 -3.63 1.15
C ARG A 281 23.73 -2.42 0.31
N ASP A 282 22.87 -2.04 -0.65
CA ASP A 282 23.12 -0.90 -1.53
C ASP A 282 23.17 0.42 -0.76
N LEU A 283 22.23 0.65 0.17
CA LEU A 283 22.23 1.82 1.04
C LEU A 283 23.52 1.96 1.85
N PHE A 284 23.93 0.86 2.49
CA PHE A 284 25.15 0.86 3.31
C PHE A 284 26.43 0.96 2.49
N ALA A 285 26.46 0.42 1.27
CA ALA A 285 27.56 0.61 0.34
C ALA A 285 27.71 2.09 -0.05
N GLN A 286 26.60 2.74 -0.42
CA GLN A 286 26.58 4.18 -0.74
C GLN A 286 27.00 5.05 0.47
N ALA A 287 26.55 4.68 1.67
CA ALA A 287 26.92 5.40 2.89
C ALA A 287 28.43 5.29 3.19
N LYS A 288 29.02 4.10 2.99
CA LYS A 288 30.46 3.89 3.14
C LYS A 288 31.30 4.73 2.16
N GLU A 289 30.84 4.87 0.92
CA GLU A 289 31.51 5.70 -0.11
C GLU A 289 31.48 7.20 0.24
N LYS A 290 30.44 7.65 0.96
CA LYS A 290 30.24 9.06 1.30
C LYS A 290 30.52 9.39 2.77
N ALA A 291 31.22 8.55 3.50
CA ALA A 291 31.62 8.82 4.88
C ALA A 291 32.54 10.05 5.00
N PRO A 292 32.39 10.89 6.06
CA PRO A 292 31.43 10.76 7.15
C PRO A 292 30.01 11.14 6.73
N CYS A 293 29.01 10.35 7.18
CA CYS A 293 27.60 10.57 6.83
C CYS A 293 26.65 10.00 7.89
N ILE A 294 25.38 10.39 7.80
CA ILE A 294 24.29 9.85 8.61
C ILE A 294 23.33 9.07 7.73
N VAL A 295 23.01 7.83 8.14
CA VAL A 295 21.92 7.02 7.59
C VAL A 295 20.74 7.08 8.55
N PHE A 296 19.62 7.60 8.10
CA PHE A 296 18.40 7.69 8.89
C PHE A 296 17.35 6.71 8.38
N ILE A 297 16.85 5.86 9.28
CA ILE A 297 15.81 4.88 9.01
C ILE A 297 14.58 5.27 9.83
N ASP A 298 13.58 5.83 9.17
CA ASP A 298 12.30 6.16 9.83
C ASP A 298 11.43 4.91 9.94
N GLU A 299 10.57 4.85 10.96
CA GLU A 299 9.67 3.72 11.21
C GLU A 299 10.39 2.36 11.18
N ILE A 300 11.51 2.25 11.90
CA ILE A 300 12.33 1.03 11.92
C ILE A 300 11.53 -0.21 12.38
N ASP A 301 10.45 -0.03 13.12
CA ASP A 301 9.54 -1.08 13.55
C ASP A 301 8.83 -1.80 12.40
N ALA A 302 8.77 -1.19 11.21
CA ALA A 302 8.32 -1.88 10.00
C ALA A 302 9.18 -3.11 9.66
N VAL A 303 10.49 -3.08 9.90
CA VAL A 303 11.45 -4.17 9.65
C VAL A 303 11.88 -4.86 10.94
N GLY A 304 12.09 -4.07 12.00
CA GLY A 304 12.74 -4.48 13.24
C GLY A 304 11.86 -5.15 14.28
N ARG A 305 10.63 -5.53 13.98
CA ARG A 305 9.70 -6.12 14.94
C ARG A 305 10.15 -7.51 15.43
N ALA A 306 10.07 -7.77 16.72
CA ALA A 306 10.41 -9.06 17.33
C ALA A 306 9.58 -10.22 16.74
N ARG A 307 10.18 -11.41 16.72
CA ARG A 307 9.55 -12.65 16.22
C ARG A 307 8.29 -12.97 17.02
N GLY A 308 7.13 -12.98 16.36
CA GLY A 308 5.89 -13.46 16.97
C GLY A 308 5.83 -14.98 16.96
N LYS A 309 5.29 -15.59 18.02
CA LYS A 309 5.04 -17.05 18.10
C LYS A 309 3.93 -17.56 17.16
N ASN A 310 3.31 -16.71 16.38
CA ASN A 310 2.26 -17.11 15.44
C ASN A 310 2.87 -17.59 14.12
N VAL A 311 2.81 -18.91 13.94
CA VAL A 311 3.14 -19.65 12.71
C VAL A 311 2.08 -19.30 11.65
N GLY A 312 2.38 -18.35 10.79
CA GLY A 312 1.49 -17.96 9.70
C GLY A 312 2.21 -17.19 8.59
N PHE A 313 2.58 -17.94 7.54
CA PHE A 313 2.84 -17.54 6.15
C PHE A 313 3.98 -16.56 5.79
N SER A 314 4.67 -16.93 4.74
CA SER A 314 5.78 -16.43 3.93
C SER A 314 6.17 -14.92 3.92
N SER A 315 5.33 -14.00 4.37
CA SER A 315 5.69 -12.57 4.48
C SER A 315 6.60 -12.25 5.68
N ASN A 316 6.70 -13.13 6.67
CA ASN A 316 7.59 -12.95 7.83
C ASN A 316 9.04 -13.30 7.49
N ASP A 317 9.29 -14.25 6.57
CA ASP A 317 10.63 -14.71 6.23
C ASP A 317 11.44 -13.63 5.51
N GLU A 318 10.81 -12.88 4.60
CA GLU A 318 11.48 -11.80 3.85
C GLU A 318 11.89 -10.64 4.77
N ARG A 319 11.01 -10.32 5.71
CA ARG A 319 11.26 -9.30 6.71
C ARG A 319 12.39 -9.70 7.66
N GLU A 320 12.45 -10.96 8.09
CA GLU A 320 13.56 -11.49 8.91
C GLU A 320 14.87 -11.47 8.12
N ASN A 321 14.87 -11.83 6.84
CA ASN A 321 16.04 -11.77 5.99
C ASN A 321 16.57 -10.34 5.87
N THR A 322 15.67 -9.38 5.70
CA THR A 322 16.01 -7.96 5.63
C THR A 322 16.57 -7.45 6.96
N LEU A 323 15.94 -7.82 8.09
CA LEU A 323 16.44 -7.50 9.43
C LEU A 323 17.84 -8.10 9.66
N ASN A 324 18.04 -9.38 9.36
CA ASN A 324 19.33 -10.03 9.51
C ASN A 324 20.41 -9.36 8.64
N GLN A 325 20.07 -8.93 7.42
CA GLN A 325 20.98 -8.17 6.57
C GLN A 325 21.32 -6.80 7.20
N LEU A 326 20.34 -6.08 7.75
CA LEU A 326 20.56 -4.82 8.45
C LEU A 326 21.53 -4.99 9.64
N LEU A 327 21.29 -6.03 10.46
CA LEU A 327 22.16 -6.36 11.57
C LEU A 327 23.59 -6.68 11.10
N THR A 328 23.73 -7.44 10.02
CA THR A 328 25.01 -7.80 9.42
C THR A 328 25.77 -6.58 8.91
N GLU A 329 25.08 -5.66 8.22
CA GLU A 329 25.71 -4.42 7.74
C GLU A 329 26.16 -3.52 8.90
N MET A 330 25.35 -3.40 9.97
CA MET A 330 25.73 -2.64 11.16
C MET A 330 26.91 -3.26 11.90
N ASP A 331 26.97 -4.59 12.01
CA ASP A 331 28.11 -5.28 12.62
C ASP A 331 29.39 -5.15 11.76
N GLY A 332 29.22 -5.12 10.44
CA GLY A 332 30.29 -5.01 9.45
C GLY A 332 30.99 -3.63 9.37
N PHE A 333 30.47 -2.63 10.10
CA PHE A 333 31.18 -1.36 10.24
C PHE A 333 32.37 -1.49 11.17
N GLY A 334 33.54 -1.05 10.71
CA GLY A 334 34.67 -0.79 11.60
C GLY A 334 34.33 0.32 12.62
N THR A 335 34.97 0.30 13.76
CA THR A 335 34.73 1.28 14.85
C THR A 335 34.96 2.75 14.46
N ASN A 336 35.56 3.01 13.31
CA ASN A 336 35.93 4.37 12.82
C ASN A 336 35.46 4.61 11.37
N SER A 337 34.38 3.97 10.93
CA SER A 337 33.90 4.11 9.54
C SER A 337 33.32 5.49 9.19
N GLY A 338 33.08 6.33 10.18
CA GLY A 338 32.46 7.66 9.98
C GLY A 338 30.98 7.61 9.58
N VAL A 339 30.35 6.43 9.56
CA VAL A 339 28.93 6.26 9.29
C VAL A 339 28.17 6.07 10.60
N ILE A 340 27.19 6.92 10.87
CA ILE A 340 26.29 6.78 12.03
C ILE A 340 24.88 6.48 11.52
N VAL A 341 24.25 5.44 12.10
CA VAL A 341 22.89 5.06 11.78
C VAL A 341 21.95 5.64 12.84
N LEU A 342 21.05 6.53 12.44
CA LEU A 342 19.96 6.99 13.28
C LEU A 342 18.69 6.25 12.87
N ALA A 343 17.93 5.72 13.81
CA ALA A 343 16.63 5.15 13.52
C ALA A 343 15.55 5.82 14.37
N ALA A 344 14.33 5.86 13.88
CA ALA A 344 13.18 6.39 14.62
C ALA A 344 12.07 5.34 14.71
N THR A 345 11.42 5.27 15.87
CA THR A 345 10.24 4.45 16.10
C THR A 345 9.28 5.12 17.07
N ASN A 346 7.99 4.82 16.91
CA ASN A 346 6.98 5.17 17.88
C ASN A 346 6.76 4.04 18.91
N ARG A 347 7.32 2.84 18.65
CA ARG A 347 7.06 1.62 19.42
C ARG A 347 8.35 0.83 19.64
N ALA A 348 9.16 1.27 20.59
CA ALA A 348 10.38 0.53 20.96
C ALA A 348 10.08 -0.83 21.62
N ASP A 349 8.89 -0.99 22.22
CA ASP A 349 8.41 -2.20 22.89
C ASP A 349 8.33 -3.42 21.98
N ILE A 350 8.06 -3.22 20.69
CA ILE A 350 7.91 -4.31 19.70
C ILE A 350 9.19 -4.64 18.95
N LEU A 351 10.27 -3.88 19.14
CA LEU A 351 11.53 -4.11 18.43
C LEU A 351 12.25 -5.37 18.89
N ASP A 352 12.94 -6.03 17.96
CA ASP A 352 13.81 -7.15 18.27
C ASP A 352 14.98 -6.69 19.13
N LYS A 353 15.20 -7.38 20.27
CA LYS A 353 16.29 -7.08 21.20
C LYS A 353 17.68 -7.13 20.57
N ALA A 354 17.83 -7.83 19.46
CA ALA A 354 19.08 -7.88 18.70
C ALA A 354 19.47 -6.52 18.12
N LEU A 355 18.51 -5.66 17.78
CA LEU A 355 18.77 -4.29 17.31
C LEU A 355 19.39 -3.40 18.40
N MET A 356 19.01 -3.61 19.66
CA MET A 356 19.42 -2.79 20.81
C MET A 356 20.68 -3.31 21.53
N ARG A 357 21.43 -4.23 20.89
CA ARG A 357 22.70 -4.72 21.43
C ARG A 357 23.82 -3.71 21.17
N ALA A 358 24.82 -3.74 22.06
CA ALA A 358 26.05 -2.94 21.90
C ALA A 358 26.67 -3.14 20.52
N GLY A 359 27.07 -2.04 19.88
CA GLY A 359 27.60 -2.02 18.51
C GLY A 359 26.55 -1.90 17.41
N ARG A 360 25.26 -1.70 17.77
CA ARG A 360 24.13 -1.44 16.87
C ARG A 360 23.42 -0.16 17.32
N PHE A 361 22.17 -0.22 17.78
CA PHE A 361 21.48 0.90 18.42
C PHE A 361 21.70 0.84 19.93
N ASP A 362 22.89 1.14 20.35
CA ASP A 362 23.32 1.10 21.74
C ASP A 362 22.86 2.31 22.57
N ARG A 363 22.43 3.37 21.90
CA ARG A 363 21.82 4.54 22.54
C ARG A 363 20.34 4.66 22.17
N GLN A 364 19.51 4.88 23.20
CA GLN A 364 18.10 5.19 23.04
C GLN A 364 17.85 6.60 23.50
N ILE A 365 17.46 7.47 22.59
CA ILE A 365 17.19 8.87 22.83
C ILE A 365 15.69 9.06 22.88
N HIS A 366 15.18 9.44 24.04
CA HIS A 366 13.74 9.61 24.25
C HIS A 366 13.29 11.01 23.80
N VAL A 367 12.39 11.03 22.83
CA VAL A 367 11.77 12.25 22.29
C VAL A 367 10.36 12.32 22.84
N THR A 368 10.19 12.99 23.96
CA THR A 368 8.92 13.13 24.69
C THR A 368 7.99 14.15 24.03
N LEU A 369 6.74 14.19 24.48
CA LEU A 369 5.87 15.33 24.17
C LEU A 369 6.44 16.60 24.81
N PRO A 370 6.25 17.76 24.15
CA PRO A 370 6.83 19.01 24.61
C PRO A 370 6.12 19.53 25.88
N ASP A 371 6.90 20.07 26.81
CA ASP A 371 6.41 20.81 27.97
C ASP A 371 5.84 22.19 27.58
N LEU A 372 5.29 22.93 28.54
CA LEU A 372 4.71 24.25 28.28
C LEU A 372 5.69 25.21 27.58
N ASN A 373 6.97 25.26 28.03
CA ASN A 373 7.95 26.17 27.44
C ASN A 373 8.35 25.75 26.04
N GLU A 374 8.54 24.47 25.85
CA GLU A 374 8.83 23.89 24.53
C GLU A 374 7.65 24.10 23.56
N ARG A 375 6.40 23.97 24.02
CA ARG A 375 5.22 24.29 23.18
C ARG A 375 5.19 25.76 22.78
N LYS A 376 5.52 26.69 23.68
CA LYS A 376 5.66 28.13 23.34
C LYS A 376 6.66 28.35 22.22
N GLU A 377 7.82 27.71 22.29
CA GLU A 377 8.85 27.80 21.23
C GLU A 377 8.38 27.20 19.91
N ILE A 378 7.68 26.05 19.95
CA ILE A 378 7.12 25.41 18.75
C ILE A 378 6.07 26.33 18.12
N PHE A 379 5.18 26.96 18.91
CA PHE A 379 4.25 27.96 18.40
C PHE A 379 4.98 29.14 17.77
N LEU A 380 6.04 29.66 18.37
CA LEU A 380 6.84 30.75 17.78
C LEU A 380 7.40 30.38 16.40
N VAL A 381 7.89 29.16 16.23
CA VAL A 381 8.40 28.69 14.93
C VAL A 381 7.28 28.61 13.88
N HIS A 382 6.14 28.01 14.22
CA HIS A 382 5.05 27.80 13.26
C HIS A 382 4.25 29.08 12.98
N THR A 383 4.18 30.00 13.92
CA THR A 383 3.48 31.30 13.73
C THR A 383 4.32 32.34 13.00
N LYS A 384 5.65 32.16 12.87
CA LYS A 384 6.56 33.10 12.23
C LYS A 384 6.14 33.56 10.83
N LYS A 385 5.44 32.69 10.07
CA LYS A 385 4.95 32.97 8.73
C LYS A 385 3.50 33.48 8.70
N LEU A 386 2.82 33.53 9.84
CA LEU A 386 1.42 33.90 9.96
C LEU A 386 1.27 35.40 10.27
N LYS A 387 0.17 35.98 9.85
CA LYS A 387 -0.21 37.36 10.18
C LYS A 387 -1.02 37.35 11.46
N LEU A 388 -0.39 37.55 12.60
CA LEU A 388 -1.03 37.58 13.90
C LEU A 388 -1.59 38.96 14.23
N ALA A 389 -2.63 39.02 15.05
CA ALA A 389 -3.14 40.22 15.68
C ALA A 389 -2.12 40.78 16.71
N LYS A 390 -2.21 42.06 17.03
CA LYS A 390 -1.26 42.70 17.94
C LYS A 390 -1.36 42.23 19.39
N ASP A 391 -2.53 41.78 19.78
CA ASP A 391 -2.93 41.27 21.09
C ASP A 391 -2.85 39.75 21.20
N PHE A 392 -2.17 39.07 20.24
CA PHE A 392 -2.01 37.63 20.26
C PHE A 392 -1.14 37.15 21.42
N ASP A 393 -1.68 36.29 22.26
CA ASP A 393 -1.01 35.69 23.41
C ASP A 393 -0.66 34.22 23.17
N ILE A 394 0.62 33.99 22.86
CA ILE A 394 1.16 32.62 22.64
C ILE A 394 1.13 31.82 23.95
N GLU A 395 1.32 32.45 25.09
CA GLU A 395 1.36 31.75 26.37
C GLU A 395 0.00 31.17 26.73
N ALA A 396 -1.07 31.93 26.52
CA ALA A 396 -2.42 31.46 26.71
C ALA A 396 -2.72 30.25 25.83
N ILE A 397 -2.35 30.29 24.53
CA ILE A 397 -2.59 29.18 23.60
C ILE A 397 -1.73 27.96 23.97
N ALA A 398 -0.47 28.13 24.36
CA ALA A 398 0.38 27.02 24.79
C ALA A 398 -0.16 26.34 26.06
N LYS A 399 -0.75 27.11 26.99
CA LYS A 399 -1.46 26.57 28.17
C LYS A 399 -2.70 25.75 27.76
N HIS A 400 -3.38 26.14 26.69
CA HIS A 400 -4.59 25.43 26.20
C HIS A 400 -4.27 24.17 25.37
N THR A 401 -3.00 23.82 25.20
CA THR A 401 -2.59 22.67 24.37
C THR A 401 -1.68 21.66 25.10
N PRO A 402 -2.03 21.23 26.34
CA PRO A 402 -1.24 20.23 27.04
C PRO A 402 -1.30 18.88 26.29
N GLY A 403 -0.19 18.15 26.28
CA GLY A 403 -0.09 16.84 25.61
C GLY A 403 -0.05 16.88 24.08
N PHE A 404 0.00 18.07 23.46
CA PHE A 404 0.07 18.19 22.01
C PHE A 404 1.51 18.04 21.52
N SER A 405 1.67 17.30 20.43
CA SER A 405 2.94 17.17 19.73
C SER A 405 3.24 18.40 18.86
N GLY A 406 4.48 18.50 18.38
CA GLY A 406 4.86 19.55 17.43
C GLY A 406 4.04 19.53 16.14
N ALA A 407 3.64 18.34 15.67
CA ALA A 407 2.77 18.20 14.50
C ALA A 407 1.33 18.69 14.76
N ASP A 408 0.80 18.45 15.97
CA ASP A 408 -0.53 18.95 16.36
C ASP A 408 -0.52 20.48 16.44
N ILE A 409 0.54 21.07 17.01
CA ILE A 409 0.72 22.53 17.08
C ILE A 409 0.81 23.13 15.66
N ALA A 410 1.56 22.50 14.76
CA ALA A 410 1.64 22.94 13.36
C ALA A 410 0.26 22.89 12.68
N ASN A 411 -0.51 21.85 12.93
CA ASN A 411 -1.87 21.71 12.43
C ASN A 411 -2.80 22.79 12.99
N ILE A 412 -2.73 23.08 14.29
CA ILE A 412 -3.51 24.16 14.93
C ILE A 412 -3.18 25.52 14.29
N CYS A 413 -1.90 25.83 14.11
CA CYS A 413 -1.50 27.06 13.44
C CYS A 413 -2.09 27.20 12.04
N ASN A 414 -2.11 26.11 11.28
CA ASN A 414 -2.73 26.07 9.95
C ASN A 414 -4.24 26.23 10.01
N GLU A 415 -4.92 25.49 10.91
CA GLU A 415 -6.39 25.58 11.09
C GLU A 415 -6.84 26.96 11.58
N ALA A 416 -6.06 27.62 12.46
CA ALA A 416 -6.33 28.98 12.90
C ALA A 416 -6.27 29.97 11.72
N ALA A 417 -5.26 29.83 10.85
CA ALA A 417 -5.16 30.64 9.64
C ALA A 417 -6.36 30.41 8.69
N LEU A 418 -6.75 29.15 8.49
CA LEU A 418 -7.92 28.80 7.66
C LEU A 418 -9.25 29.31 8.28
N THR A 419 -9.34 29.31 9.62
CA THR A 419 -10.52 29.81 10.35
C THR A 419 -10.63 31.32 10.21
N ALA A 420 -9.53 32.08 10.40
CA ALA A 420 -9.48 33.51 10.19
C ALA A 420 -9.82 33.89 8.73
N ALA A 421 -9.28 33.15 7.77
CA ALA A 421 -9.60 33.36 6.35
C ALA A 421 -11.10 33.15 6.04
N ARG A 422 -11.72 32.09 6.58
CA ARG A 422 -13.17 31.83 6.42
C ARG A 422 -14.03 32.93 7.04
N LYS A 423 -13.56 33.57 8.12
CA LYS A 423 -14.22 34.70 8.78
C LYS A 423 -13.92 36.04 8.07
N GLY A 424 -13.12 36.06 7.01
CA GLY A 424 -12.74 37.27 6.28
C GLY A 424 -11.82 38.22 7.05
N LYS A 425 -11.11 37.73 8.10
CA LYS A 425 -10.20 38.52 8.91
C LYS A 425 -8.88 38.80 8.17
N LYS A 426 -8.22 39.90 8.51
CA LYS A 426 -6.90 40.27 7.97
C LYS A 426 -5.73 39.79 8.82
N ALA A 427 -5.99 39.41 10.07
CA ALA A 427 -5.02 38.88 11.04
C ALA A 427 -5.70 37.83 11.90
N ILE A 428 -4.91 36.90 12.42
CA ILE A 428 -5.34 35.77 13.23
C ILE A 428 -5.28 36.19 14.69
N ASP A 429 -6.35 36.01 15.43
CA ASP A 429 -6.44 36.33 16.86
C ASP A 429 -6.53 35.06 17.74
N ASN A 430 -6.53 35.25 19.07
CA ASN A 430 -6.63 34.16 20.05
C ASN A 430 -7.92 33.35 19.89
N VAL A 431 -9.02 33.97 19.47
CA VAL A 431 -10.31 33.29 19.27
C VAL A 431 -10.20 32.30 18.09
N ASP A 432 -9.50 32.68 17.03
CA ASP A 432 -9.30 31.79 15.87
C ASP A 432 -8.43 30.58 16.24
N PHE A 433 -7.44 30.75 17.10
CA PHE A 433 -6.64 29.65 17.65
C PHE A 433 -7.45 28.77 18.59
N THR A 434 -8.29 29.33 19.47
CA THR A 434 -9.17 28.55 20.33
C THR A 434 -10.16 27.73 19.52
N ASP A 435 -10.77 28.32 18.48
CA ASP A 435 -11.65 27.61 17.55
C ASP A 435 -10.91 26.51 16.77
N ALA A 436 -9.63 26.72 16.44
CA ALA A 436 -8.80 25.73 15.78
C ALA A 436 -8.47 24.56 16.71
N VAL A 437 -8.13 24.82 17.97
CA VAL A 437 -7.91 23.81 18.99
C VAL A 437 -9.20 22.99 19.20
N ASP A 438 -10.33 23.64 19.39
CA ASP A 438 -11.64 23.00 19.50
C ASP A 438 -11.94 22.06 18.31
N ARG A 439 -11.58 22.51 17.10
CA ARG A 439 -11.80 21.74 15.88
C ARG A 439 -10.86 20.56 15.75
N VAL A 440 -9.61 20.69 16.14
CA VAL A 440 -8.62 19.61 16.07
C VAL A 440 -8.94 18.52 17.09
N VAL A 441 -9.36 18.87 18.29
CA VAL A 441 -9.67 17.93 19.38
C VAL A 441 -11.09 17.37 19.27
N GLY A 442 -12.09 18.23 19.17
CA GLY A 442 -13.49 17.82 19.17
C GLY A 442 -14.07 17.51 17.77
N GLY A 443 -13.35 17.89 16.71
CA GLY A 443 -13.85 17.77 15.34
C GLY A 443 -14.74 18.94 14.90
N ILE A 444 -15.37 18.77 13.74
CA ILE A 444 -16.22 19.79 13.13
C ILE A 444 -17.55 19.89 13.88
N GLU A 445 -17.97 21.11 14.15
CA GLU A 445 -19.28 21.44 14.71
C GLU A 445 -20.42 20.95 13.83
N ARG A 446 -21.33 20.15 14.37
CA ARG A 446 -22.49 19.63 13.66
C ARG A 446 -23.72 20.55 13.86
N LYS A 447 -23.73 21.71 13.25
CA LYS A 447 -24.82 22.73 13.38
C LYS A 447 -26.19 22.24 12.93
N LYS A 448 -26.28 21.17 12.15
CA LYS A 448 -27.53 20.61 11.60
C LYS A 448 -28.01 19.34 12.33
N THR A 449 -27.35 18.92 13.39
CA THR A 449 -27.83 17.76 14.16
C THR A 449 -29.10 18.19 14.92
N ILE A 450 -30.20 17.55 14.58
CA ILE A 450 -31.48 17.75 15.27
C ILE A 450 -31.40 16.90 16.54
N MET A 451 -31.18 17.56 17.69
CA MET A 451 -31.35 16.97 19.01
C MET A 451 -32.73 17.33 19.50
N SER A 452 -33.45 16.38 20.08
CA SER A 452 -34.71 16.68 20.78
C SER A 452 -34.44 17.59 21.98
N PRO A 453 -35.43 18.37 22.43
CA PRO A 453 -35.28 19.21 23.63
C PRO A 453 -34.85 18.39 24.86
N ASP A 454 -35.36 17.17 25.00
CA ASP A 454 -35.04 16.28 26.12
C ASP A 454 -33.60 15.75 26.03
N GLU A 455 -33.12 15.31 24.85
CA GLU A 455 -31.73 14.91 24.65
C GLU A 455 -30.77 16.06 24.93
N LYS A 456 -31.10 17.27 24.47
CA LYS A 456 -30.29 18.45 24.73
C LYS A 456 -30.23 18.79 26.23
N LYS A 457 -31.36 18.66 26.94
CA LYS A 457 -31.43 18.85 28.39
C LYS A 457 -30.58 17.80 29.10
N LEU A 458 -30.73 16.53 28.73
CA LEU A 458 -29.97 15.42 29.31
C LEU A 458 -28.46 15.59 29.10
N THR A 459 -28.03 15.92 27.88
CA THR A 459 -26.62 16.23 27.58
C THR A 459 -26.11 17.39 28.42
N ALA A 460 -26.90 18.44 28.60
CA ALA A 460 -26.47 19.58 29.40
C ALA A 460 -26.23 19.22 30.88
N TYR A 461 -27.08 18.36 31.45
CA TYR A 461 -26.87 17.85 32.80
C TYR A 461 -25.69 16.89 32.91
N HIS A 462 -25.49 16.04 31.92
CA HIS A 462 -24.35 15.17 31.84
C HIS A 462 -23.02 15.96 31.87
N GLU A 463 -22.87 16.94 30.99
CA GLU A 463 -21.69 17.80 30.95
C GLU A 463 -21.53 18.65 32.21
N ALA A 464 -22.66 19.12 32.78
CA ALA A 464 -22.65 19.83 34.06
C ALA A 464 -22.19 18.93 35.22
N GLY A 465 -22.53 17.62 35.19
CA GLY A 465 -22.07 16.65 36.17
C GLY A 465 -20.53 16.51 36.16
N HIS A 466 -19.93 16.37 35.01
CA HIS A 466 -18.46 16.38 34.87
C HIS A 466 -17.86 17.69 35.37
N ALA A 467 -18.46 18.82 34.98
CA ALA A 467 -17.95 20.13 35.35
C ALA A 467 -18.03 20.39 36.87
N VAL A 468 -19.13 20.01 37.51
CA VAL A 468 -19.29 20.17 38.98
C VAL A 468 -18.30 19.26 39.72
N ALA A 469 -18.18 18.00 39.32
CA ALA A 469 -17.22 17.08 39.92
C ALA A 469 -15.77 17.59 39.75
N GLY A 470 -15.40 18.01 38.52
CA GLY A 470 -14.08 18.56 38.25
C GLY A 470 -13.79 19.87 38.98
N TRP A 471 -14.82 20.67 39.29
CA TRP A 471 -14.63 21.90 40.05
C TRP A 471 -14.45 21.69 41.56
N LEU A 472 -15.14 20.68 42.11
CA LEU A 472 -15.18 20.45 43.56
C LEU A 472 -14.08 19.52 44.06
N LEU A 473 -13.59 18.61 43.23
CA LEU A 473 -12.58 17.61 43.61
C LEU A 473 -11.16 18.14 43.38
N PRO A 474 -10.30 18.17 44.39
CA PRO A 474 -8.99 18.79 44.30
C PRO A 474 -7.99 17.98 43.42
N GLY A 475 -8.23 16.68 43.23
CA GLY A 475 -7.40 15.83 42.38
C GLY A 475 -7.76 15.91 40.88
N CYS A 476 -8.89 16.54 40.52
CA CYS A 476 -9.30 16.72 39.13
C CYS A 476 -8.60 17.90 38.46
N ASP A 477 -8.44 17.80 37.15
CA ASP A 477 -7.95 18.91 36.34
C ASP A 477 -8.96 20.07 36.27
N PRO A 478 -8.50 21.34 36.31
CA PRO A 478 -9.38 22.51 36.25
C PRO A 478 -10.22 22.52 34.97
N VAL A 479 -11.52 22.74 35.15
CA VAL A 479 -12.49 22.82 34.02
C VAL A 479 -12.26 24.12 33.25
N LEU A 480 -11.94 24.01 31.98
CA LEU A 480 -11.70 25.12 31.06
C LEU A 480 -12.99 25.56 30.34
N LYS A 481 -13.77 24.60 29.85
CA LYS A 481 -14.91 24.85 28.99
C LYS A 481 -15.93 23.70 29.06
N VAL A 482 -17.18 24.04 29.03
CA VAL A 482 -18.30 23.09 28.88
C VAL A 482 -19.12 23.46 27.64
N SER A 483 -19.44 22.51 26.80
CA SER A 483 -20.18 22.72 25.55
C SER A 483 -21.16 21.59 25.32
N ILE A 484 -22.39 21.95 24.95
CA ILE A 484 -23.42 21.01 24.50
C ILE A 484 -23.60 21.04 22.98
N ILE A 485 -22.65 21.64 22.28
CA ILE A 485 -22.65 21.66 20.80
C ILE A 485 -22.04 20.35 20.31
N PRO A 486 -22.78 19.53 19.54
CA PRO A 486 -22.26 18.27 19.05
C PRO A 486 -21.05 18.47 18.15
N ARG A 487 -19.97 17.73 18.44
CA ARG A 487 -18.74 17.72 17.65
C ARG A 487 -18.30 16.27 17.39
N GLY A 488 -17.96 15.93 16.16
CA GLY A 488 -17.54 14.57 15.84
C GLY A 488 -18.59 13.52 16.23
N GLN A 489 -18.26 12.63 17.17
CA GLN A 489 -19.16 11.63 17.74
C GLN A 489 -19.73 12.06 19.12
N ALA A 490 -19.19 13.10 19.73
CA ALA A 490 -19.62 13.58 21.02
C ALA A 490 -20.84 14.50 20.90
N LEU A 491 -21.81 14.33 21.80
CA LEU A 491 -23.02 15.17 21.90
C LEU A 491 -22.77 16.43 22.71
N GLY A 492 -21.81 16.37 23.65
CA GLY A 492 -21.32 17.47 24.46
C GLY A 492 -19.81 17.29 24.68
N LEU A 493 -19.21 18.22 25.39
CA LEU A 493 -17.79 18.20 25.72
C LEU A 493 -17.52 19.04 26.97
N THR A 494 -17.02 18.41 28.01
CA THR A 494 -16.40 19.06 29.14
C THR A 494 -14.88 19.00 28.97
N TRP A 495 -14.27 20.15 28.87
CA TRP A 495 -12.83 20.28 28.67
C TRP A 495 -12.15 20.74 29.95
N SER A 496 -11.24 19.92 30.42
CA SER A 496 -10.34 20.26 31.53
C SER A 496 -8.93 20.55 31.00
N LEU A 497 -8.19 21.33 31.75
CA LEU A 497 -6.81 21.68 31.46
C LEU A 497 -5.92 20.81 32.34
N PRO A 498 -5.31 19.74 31.81
CA PRO A 498 -4.45 18.87 32.61
C PRO A 498 -3.28 19.63 33.22
N ASP A 499 -3.12 19.52 34.54
CA ASP A 499 -1.89 19.90 35.20
C ASP A 499 -0.77 18.97 34.72
N GLU A 500 0.43 19.53 34.42
CA GLU A 500 1.60 18.74 34.00
C GLU A 500 2.21 18.00 35.20
N LYS A 501 1.40 17.14 35.86
CA LYS A 501 1.84 16.32 37.00
C LYS A 501 2.58 15.09 36.47
N VAL A 502 3.80 14.88 36.99
CA VAL A 502 4.60 13.68 36.65
C VAL A 502 4.10 12.43 37.37
N MET A 503 3.47 12.59 38.55
CA MET A 503 2.95 11.48 39.35
C MET A 503 1.54 11.82 39.84
N MET A 504 0.66 10.82 39.82
CA MET A 504 -0.69 10.89 40.37
C MET A 504 -0.76 10.06 41.66
N SER A 505 -1.33 10.60 42.70
CA SER A 505 -1.62 9.86 43.94
C SER A 505 -2.86 8.95 43.77
N LYS A 506 -3.06 8.02 44.72
CA LYS A 506 -4.30 7.22 44.76
C LYS A 506 -5.53 8.11 44.89
N SER A 507 -5.47 9.22 45.65
CA SER A 507 -6.55 10.17 45.78
C SER A 507 -6.85 10.91 44.48
N ASP A 508 -5.82 11.37 43.75
CA ASP A 508 -6.02 12.05 42.46
C ASP A 508 -6.71 11.12 41.45
N MET A 509 -6.30 9.85 41.38
CA MET A 509 -6.93 8.86 40.50
C MET A 509 -8.40 8.57 40.91
N MET A 510 -8.69 8.53 42.21
CA MET A 510 -10.08 8.38 42.68
C MET A 510 -10.92 9.59 42.33
N ASP A 511 -10.42 10.81 42.51
CA ASP A 511 -11.11 12.04 42.17
C ASP A 511 -11.37 12.10 40.65
N GLU A 512 -10.41 11.73 39.81
CA GLU A 512 -10.61 11.67 38.35
C GLU A 512 -11.67 10.63 37.96
N MET A 513 -11.68 9.44 38.61
CA MET A 513 -12.74 8.47 38.39
C MET A 513 -14.11 9.00 38.82
N CYS A 514 -14.18 9.72 39.92
CA CYS A 514 -15.45 10.39 40.34
C CYS A 514 -15.87 11.42 39.30
N CYS A 515 -14.94 12.19 38.74
CA CYS A 515 -15.25 13.16 37.69
C CYS A 515 -15.82 12.46 36.45
N LEU A 516 -15.24 11.31 36.02
CA LEU A 516 -15.73 10.51 34.90
C LEU A 516 -17.15 9.97 35.13
N VAL A 517 -17.50 9.60 36.35
CA VAL A 517 -18.86 9.13 36.68
C VAL A 517 -19.86 10.30 36.84
N GLY A 518 -19.35 11.51 37.07
CA GLY A 518 -20.19 12.69 37.34
C GLY A 518 -21.28 12.94 36.31
N GLY A 519 -21.00 12.77 35.03
CA GLY A 519 -21.99 12.89 33.96
C GLY A 519 -23.13 11.89 34.09
N ARG A 520 -22.81 10.60 34.33
CA ARG A 520 -23.82 9.56 34.56
C ARG A 520 -24.68 9.82 35.79
N VAL A 521 -24.08 10.20 36.90
CA VAL A 521 -24.80 10.49 38.13
C VAL A 521 -25.77 11.67 37.93
N ALA A 522 -25.35 12.70 37.21
CA ALA A 522 -26.22 13.83 36.88
C ALA A 522 -27.40 13.41 35.98
N GLU A 523 -27.20 12.53 35.01
CA GLU A 523 -28.27 11.95 34.20
C GLU A 523 -29.29 11.21 35.07
N GLU A 524 -28.84 10.34 35.97
CA GLU A 524 -29.72 9.55 36.85
C GLU A 524 -30.55 10.42 37.82
N ILE A 525 -29.96 11.49 38.36
CA ILE A 525 -30.66 12.42 39.23
C ILE A 525 -31.83 13.12 38.49
N ILE A 526 -31.64 13.47 37.23
CA ILE A 526 -32.62 14.25 36.46
C ILE A 526 -33.63 13.35 35.72
N ASN A 527 -33.29 12.11 35.45
CA ASN A 527 -34.09 11.16 34.68
C ASN A 527 -34.68 10.04 35.55
N ASP A 528 -35.02 10.35 36.79
CA ASP A 528 -35.67 9.44 37.75
C ASP A 528 -34.96 8.07 37.89
N GLY A 529 -33.64 8.07 37.84
CA GLY A 529 -32.80 6.87 37.94
C GLY A 529 -32.65 6.03 36.68
N VAL A 530 -33.14 6.54 35.53
CA VAL A 530 -33.01 5.80 34.24
C VAL A 530 -31.68 6.14 33.55
N PRO A 531 -30.78 5.16 33.39
CA PRO A 531 -29.48 5.39 32.73
C PRO A 531 -29.62 5.47 31.21
N CYS A 532 -28.78 6.30 30.59
CA CYS A 532 -28.67 6.43 29.14
C CYS A 532 -27.35 5.86 28.60
N THR A 533 -27.23 5.71 27.29
CA THR A 533 -26.04 5.13 26.63
C THR A 533 -24.90 6.13 26.44
N GLY A 534 -25.09 7.41 26.79
CA GLY A 534 -24.14 8.51 26.51
C GLY A 534 -22.78 8.37 27.18
N ALA A 535 -22.72 7.78 28.37
CA ALA A 535 -21.51 7.65 29.19
C ALA A 535 -20.58 6.49 28.81
N LEU A 536 -20.67 5.89 27.60
CA LEU A 536 -19.85 4.73 27.20
C LEU A 536 -18.35 5.01 27.30
N ASN A 537 -17.92 6.15 26.79
CA ASN A 537 -16.49 6.53 26.76
C ASN A 537 -15.96 6.78 28.19
N ASP A 538 -16.76 7.38 29.05
CA ASP A 538 -16.39 7.65 30.44
C ASP A 538 -16.20 6.36 31.23
N PHE A 539 -17.09 5.39 31.04
CA PHE A 539 -16.94 4.06 31.63
C PHE A 539 -15.76 3.27 31.09
N GLU A 540 -15.42 3.44 29.80
CA GLU A 540 -14.22 2.81 29.23
C GLU A 540 -12.94 3.36 29.89
N ARG A 541 -12.85 4.68 30.03
CA ARG A 541 -11.73 5.36 30.70
C ARG A 541 -11.66 4.98 32.18
N LEU A 542 -12.77 5.06 32.88
CA LEU A 542 -12.90 4.66 34.29
C LEU A 542 -12.42 3.22 34.51
N THR A 543 -12.90 2.29 33.68
CA THR A 543 -12.53 0.87 33.78
C THR A 543 -11.03 0.68 33.59
N LYS A 544 -10.44 1.31 32.57
CA LYS A 544 -8.98 1.25 32.33
C LYS A 544 -8.19 1.79 33.54
N MET A 545 -8.64 2.90 34.11
CA MET A 545 -8.00 3.51 35.28
C MET A 545 -8.10 2.63 36.53
N ALA A 546 -9.28 2.08 36.81
CA ALA A 546 -9.51 1.17 37.93
C ALA A 546 -8.64 -0.12 37.80
N TYR A 547 -8.58 -0.69 36.59
CA TYR A 547 -7.67 -1.82 36.33
C TYR A 547 -6.20 -1.44 36.56
N ALA A 548 -5.77 -0.28 36.08
CA ALA A 548 -4.40 0.18 36.24
C ALA A 548 -4.04 0.38 37.71
N MET A 549 -4.93 0.97 38.52
CA MET A 549 -4.73 1.13 39.96
C MET A 549 -4.47 -0.19 40.67
N VAL A 550 -5.26 -1.22 40.34
CA VAL A 550 -5.16 -2.53 41.01
C VAL A 550 -4.03 -3.38 40.45
N THR A 551 -3.90 -3.42 39.11
CA THR A 551 -3.01 -4.43 38.48
C THR A 551 -1.62 -3.88 38.15
N TYR A 552 -1.45 -2.57 37.95
CA TYR A 552 -0.17 -1.98 37.52
C TYR A 552 0.50 -1.22 38.66
N TYR A 553 -0.25 -0.40 39.37
CA TYR A 553 0.32 0.52 40.36
C TYR A 553 0.32 -0.04 41.80
N GLY A 554 -0.29 -1.22 42.02
CA GLY A 554 -0.32 -1.84 43.35
C GLY A 554 -1.05 -1.00 44.42
N MET A 555 -2.05 -0.20 44.03
CA MET A 555 -2.75 0.73 44.91
C MET A 555 -3.95 0.11 45.64
N SER A 556 -4.14 -1.22 45.53
CA SER A 556 -5.21 -1.95 46.20
C SER A 556 -4.80 -2.41 47.61
N GLU A 557 -5.59 -2.11 48.62
CA GLU A 557 -5.34 -2.58 50.00
C GLU A 557 -5.45 -4.13 50.13
N LYS A 558 -6.28 -4.75 49.30
CA LYS A 558 -6.51 -6.21 49.31
C LYS A 558 -5.37 -6.98 48.62
N VAL A 559 -4.79 -6.43 47.57
CA VAL A 559 -3.73 -7.05 46.77
C VAL A 559 -2.35 -6.65 47.26
N GLY A 560 -2.25 -5.47 47.90
CA GLY A 560 -0.98 -4.92 48.38
C GLY A 560 -0.10 -4.37 47.24
N ASN A 561 1.19 -4.23 47.51
CA ASN A 561 2.17 -3.63 46.59
C ASN A 561 2.65 -4.63 45.50
N LEU A 562 1.72 -5.31 44.86
CA LEU A 562 2.00 -6.22 43.76
C LEU A 562 1.65 -5.59 42.42
N SER A 563 2.52 -5.74 41.42
CA SER A 563 2.23 -5.35 40.05
C SER A 563 2.15 -6.59 39.16
N PHE A 564 1.07 -6.70 38.43
CA PHE A 564 0.86 -7.71 37.40
C PHE A 564 1.29 -7.21 36.01
N TYR A 565 1.95 -6.06 35.96
CA TYR A 565 2.51 -5.50 34.74
C TYR A 565 3.80 -6.22 34.35
N ASN A 566 3.80 -6.86 33.20
CA ASN A 566 4.98 -7.52 32.65
C ASN A 566 5.74 -6.56 31.73
N ALA A 567 6.63 -5.76 32.29
CA ALA A 567 7.46 -4.81 31.55
C ALA A 567 8.37 -5.48 30.48
N ASN A 568 8.63 -6.78 30.60
CA ASN A 568 9.45 -7.58 29.68
C ASN A 568 8.61 -8.43 28.70
N GLY A 569 7.31 -8.44 28.84
CA GLY A 569 6.38 -9.17 28.00
C GLY A 569 6.15 -8.44 26.68
N GLY A 570 7.04 -8.62 25.73
CA GLY A 570 6.75 -8.31 24.35
C GLY A 570 5.55 -9.12 23.88
N GLY A 571 4.41 -8.46 23.70
CA GLY A 571 3.28 -8.87 22.91
C GLY A 571 2.50 -10.10 23.35
N TYR A 572 1.20 -9.91 23.55
CA TYR A 572 0.15 -10.94 23.53
C TYR A 572 0.47 -12.24 24.31
N ASP A 573 0.71 -12.11 25.59
CA ASP A 573 0.41 -13.22 26.48
C ASP A 573 -1.12 -13.33 26.51
N LEU A 574 -1.67 -14.34 25.84
CA LEU A 574 -3.10 -14.63 25.79
C LEU A 574 -3.65 -15.03 27.18
N THR A 575 -2.77 -15.13 28.16
CA THR A 575 -3.09 -15.46 29.54
C THR A 575 -2.89 -14.22 30.42
N LYS A 576 -3.98 -13.71 30.99
CA LYS A 576 -3.88 -12.70 32.04
C LYS A 576 -3.11 -13.29 33.22
N PRO A 577 -2.15 -12.56 33.85
CA PRO A 577 -1.39 -13.05 34.99
C PRO A 577 -2.22 -13.16 36.30
N TYR A 578 -3.52 -12.97 36.20
CA TYR A 578 -4.51 -13.04 37.30
C TYR A 578 -5.76 -13.79 36.84
N SER A 579 -6.48 -14.40 37.80
CA SER A 579 -7.73 -15.13 37.53
C SER A 579 -8.88 -14.15 37.18
N GLU A 580 -9.89 -14.65 36.47
CA GLU A 580 -11.11 -13.88 36.17
C GLU A 580 -12.07 -13.77 37.35
N LYS A 581 -11.73 -14.38 38.51
CA LYS A 581 -12.51 -14.33 39.76
C LYS A 581 -11.92 -13.35 40.74
#